data_7aa74ef1870ed7e8591d5b02e8695253
#
_entry.id   7aa74ef1870ed7e8591d5b02e8695253
#
_cell.length_a   1.000
_cell.length_b   1.000
_cell.length_c   1.000
_cell.angle_alpha   90.00
_cell.angle_beta   90.00
_cell.angle_gamma   90.00
#
_symmetry.space_group_name_H-M   'P 1'
#
loop_
_entity.id
_entity.type
_entity.pdbx_description
1 polymer ?
#
loop_
_entity_poly.entity_id
_entity_poly.type
_entity_poly.pdbx_seq_one_letter_code
_entity_poly.pdbx_strand_id
1 'polypeptide(L)'
;MVCGAGDVAFSVRTASDGMRGVLILAGVMIGLGTVMAQVADHMMAASATTAPSVLLAATESPASGVRSVVVPRDRHGHFQTEGRIEGQRIKFMVDTGASVVAMNETSAARIGVRPARGEFNVKVTTANGVIKAARTRLAMVQIGDLAVRDVDAMVLPDAALSQNLLGLSFLGRLKRFEYAGGRMVLEQ
;
A
#
# COMPACT_ATOMS: atom_id res chain seq x y z
N MET A 1 -75.98 -8.57 22.27
CA MET A 1 -76.31 -7.17 22.58
C MET A 1 -75.11 -6.31 22.20
N VAL A 2 -75.25 -5.45 21.21
CA VAL A 2 -74.56 -4.27 20.79
C VAL A 2 -73.09 -4.46 20.19
N CYS A 3 -73.08 -4.32 18.89
CA CYS A 3 -72.10 -3.85 17.94
C CYS A 3 -71.24 -2.70 18.44
N GLY A 4 -69.99 -2.72 18.06
CA GLY A 4 -69.05 -1.56 17.98
C GLY A 4 -68.26 -1.66 16.73
N ALA A 5 -68.70 -0.98 15.66
CA ALA A 5 -67.97 -0.78 14.43
C ALA A 5 -66.86 0.24 14.68
N GLY A 6 -65.63 -0.14 14.39
CA GLY A 6 -64.44 0.77 14.36
C GLY A 6 -64.08 1.06 12.91
N ASP A 7 -64.32 2.28 12.44
CA ASP A 7 -63.95 2.80 11.14
C ASP A 7 -62.44 2.86 10.99
N VAL A 8 -61.91 2.12 10.05
CA VAL A 8 -60.51 2.26 9.57
C VAL A 8 -60.50 3.30 8.44
N ALA A 9 -60.16 4.53 8.80
CA ALA A 9 -59.92 5.58 7.82
C ALA A 9 -58.63 5.27 7.07
N PHE A 10 -58.75 4.83 5.81
CA PHE A 10 -57.69 4.65 4.85
C PHE A 10 -57.24 6.03 4.32
N SER A 11 -56.15 6.55 4.87
CA SER A 11 -55.55 7.79 4.41
C SER A 11 -54.79 7.54 3.08
N VAL A 12 -55.41 7.98 2.00
CA VAL A 12 -54.76 8.04 0.66
C VAL A 12 -53.72 9.16 0.71
N ARG A 13 -52.45 8.79 0.91
CA ARG A 13 -51.34 9.72 0.67
C ARG A 13 -51.21 9.94 -0.85
N THR A 14 -51.42 11.18 -1.26
CA THR A 14 -51.33 11.65 -2.64
C THR A 14 -49.90 11.42 -3.22
N ALA A 15 -49.87 10.83 -4.41
CA ALA A 15 -48.69 10.46 -5.17
C ALA A 15 -47.84 11.65 -5.74
N SER A 16 -48.06 12.86 -5.23
CA SER A 16 -47.40 14.07 -5.80
C SER A 16 -46.00 14.37 -5.25
N ASP A 17 -45.62 13.83 -4.08
CA ASP A 17 -44.32 14.13 -3.48
C ASP A 17 -43.18 13.28 -4.10
N GLY A 18 -43.47 12.07 -4.59
CA GLY A 18 -42.46 11.23 -5.23
C GLY A 18 -41.96 11.76 -6.56
N MET A 19 -42.85 12.38 -7.34
CA MET A 19 -42.53 12.89 -8.69
C MET A 19 -41.68 14.18 -8.63
N ARG A 20 -41.85 15.00 -7.61
CA ARG A 20 -41.02 16.20 -7.36
C ARG A 20 -39.59 15.81 -6.94
N GLY A 21 -39.43 14.77 -6.11
CA GLY A 21 -38.12 14.25 -5.72
C GLY A 21 -37.31 13.68 -6.89
N VAL A 22 -37.96 12.95 -7.79
CA VAL A 22 -37.32 12.37 -9.00
C VAL A 22 -36.89 13.46 -9.97
N LEU A 23 -37.68 14.52 -10.16
CA LEU A 23 -37.33 15.64 -11.04
C LEU A 23 -36.16 16.47 -10.48
N ILE A 24 -36.08 16.66 -9.16
CA ILE A 24 -34.97 17.34 -8.52
C ILE A 24 -33.68 16.52 -8.63
N LEU A 25 -33.78 15.19 -8.42
CA LEU A 25 -32.62 14.29 -8.54
C LEU A 25 -32.09 14.26 -9.98
N ALA A 26 -33.00 14.21 -10.99
CA ALA A 26 -32.61 14.25 -12.38
C ALA A 26 -31.93 15.59 -12.77
N GLY A 27 -32.43 16.70 -12.25
CA GLY A 27 -31.82 18.03 -12.48
C GLY A 27 -30.41 18.15 -11.89
N VAL A 28 -30.19 17.63 -10.68
CA VAL A 28 -28.89 17.63 -10.02
C VAL A 28 -27.88 16.75 -10.79
N MET A 29 -28.29 15.59 -11.28
CA MET A 29 -27.41 14.68 -12.04
C MET A 29 -27.03 15.29 -13.40
N ILE A 30 -27.94 15.99 -14.09
CA ILE A 30 -27.63 16.68 -15.34
C ILE A 30 -26.68 17.85 -15.08
N GLY A 31 -26.89 18.63 -14.02
CA GLY A 31 -26.02 19.74 -13.62
C GLY A 31 -24.60 19.26 -13.29
N LEU A 32 -24.47 18.16 -12.56
CA LEU A 32 -23.14 17.58 -12.22
C LEU A 32 -22.41 17.07 -13.46
N GLY A 33 -23.13 16.47 -14.42
CA GLY A 33 -22.56 15.98 -15.67
C GLY A 33 -21.99 17.09 -16.55
N THR A 34 -22.65 18.24 -16.63
CA THR A 34 -22.17 19.39 -17.45
C THR A 34 -20.95 20.06 -16.83
N VAL A 35 -20.87 20.15 -15.50
CA VAL A 35 -19.68 20.70 -14.80
C VAL A 35 -18.47 19.78 -15.00
N MET A 36 -18.64 18.47 -14.93
CA MET A 36 -17.56 17.51 -15.18
C MET A 36 -17.04 17.57 -16.62
N ALA A 37 -17.92 17.74 -17.60
CA ALA A 37 -17.52 17.88 -19.01
C ALA A 37 -16.70 19.15 -19.24
N GLN A 38 -17.07 20.27 -18.65
CA GLN A 38 -16.33 21.55 -18.77
C GLN A 38 -14.95 21.50 -18.08
N VAL A 39 -14.82 20.77 -16.95
CA VAL A 39 -13.52 20.59 -16.29
C VAL A 39 -12.60 19.73 -17.15
N ALA A 40 -13.12 18.69 -17.81
CA ALA A 40 -12.35 17.85 -18.70
C ALA A 40 -11.83 18.63 -19.94
N ASP A 41 -12.66 19.48 -20.55
CA ASP A 41 -12.27 20.32 -21.67
C ASP A 41 -11.21 21.38 -21.30
N HIS A 42 -11.28 21.94 -20.11
CA HIS A 42 -10.25 22.87 -19.62
C HIS A 42 -8.90 22.17 -19.34
N MET A 43 -8.90 20.92 -18.93
CA MET A 43 -7.66 20.16 -18.72
C MET A 43 -7.04 19.70 -20.06
N MET A 44 -7.81 19.48 -21.09
CA MET A 44 -7.29 19.12 -22.44
C MET A 44 -6.79 20.32 -23.24
N ALA A 45 -7.35 21.51 -23.05
CA ALA A 45 -6.93 22.71 -23.77
C ALA A 45 -5.56 23.27 -23.34
N ALA A 46 -5.04 22.86 -22.19
CA ALA A 46 -3.74 23.29 -21.70
C ALA A 46 -2.53 22.51 -22.26
N SER A 47 -2.75 21.52 -23.12
CA SER A 47 -1.69 20.62 -23.61
C SER A 47 -1.32 20.80 -25.09
N ALA A 48 -1.78 21.83 -25.78
CA ALA A 48 -1.45 22.08 -27.18
C ALA A 48 -0.63 23.36 -27.34
N THR A 49 0.61 23.36 -26.86
CA THR A 49 1.63 24.29 -27.34
C THR A 49 2.76 23.48 -27.96
N THR A 50 2.74 23.43 -29.28
CA THR A 50 3.75 22.86 -30.15
C THR A 50 5.05 23.66 -29.96
N ALA A 51 6.09 23.04 -29.43
CA ALA A 51 7.45 23.55 -29.50
C ALA A 51 8.34 22.54 -30.24
N PRO A 52 9.32 22.99 -31.05
CA PRO A 52 10.05 22.14 -31.98
C PRO A 52 10.96 21.15 -31.25
N SER A 53 10.95 19.91 -31.77
CA SER A 53 11.84 18.84 -31.31
C SER A 53 13.29 19.23 -31.53
N VAL A 54 13.95 19.62 -30.43
CA VAL A 54 15.41 19.50 -30.31
C VAL A 54 15.65 18.21 -29.57
N LEU A 55 16.16 17.23 -30.28
CA LEU A 55 16.64 15.96 -29.72
C LEU A 55 17.90 16.27 -28.90
N LEU A 56 17.74 16.78 -27.68
CA LEU A 56 18.77 16.73 -26.68
C LEU A 56 18.59 15.41 -25.94
N ALA A 57 19.53 14.51 -26.13
CA ALA A 57 19.75 13.42 -25.20
C ALA A 57 19.88 14.04 -23.81
N ALA A 58 18.80 13.95 -23.03
CA ALA A 58 18.86 14.26 -21.63
C ALA A 58 19.75 13.19 -20.98
N THR A 59 21.04 13.50 -20.92
CA THR A 59 21.92 12.93 -19.89
C THR A 59 21.27 13.36 -18.58
N GLU A 60 20.55 12.45 -17.94
CA GLU A 60 20.10 12.65 -16.56
C GLU A 60 21.35 12.86 -15.71
N SER A 61 21.66 14.12 -15.46
CA SER A 61 22.59 14.51 -14.40
C SER A 61 22.05 13.93 -13.10
N PRO A 62 22.88 13.27 -12.29
CA PRO A 62 22.46 12.85 -10.96
C PRO A 62 22.20 14.09 -10.12
N ALA A 63 20.95 14.55 -10.14
CA ALA A 63 20.50 15.62 -9.27
C ALA A 63 20.55 15.14 -7.83
N SER A 64 21.47 15.74 -7.09
CA SER A 64 21.43 15.89 -5.64
C SER A 64 21.16 14.61 -4.84
N GLY A 65 22.17 13.85 -4.47
CA GLY A 65 22.24 13.10 -3.18
C GLY A 65 21.09 12.19 -2.70
N VAL A 66 19.95 12.21 -3.34
CA VAL A 66 18.79 11.39 -2.98
C VAL A 66 18.90 10.04 -3.69
N ARG A 67 19.13 9.01 -2.89
CA ARG A 67 19.11 7.64 -3.38
C ARG A 67 17.64 7.18 -3.46
N SER A 68 17.25 6.59 -4.58
CA SER A 68 15.89 6.15 -4.82
C SER A 68 15.86 4.76 -5.45
N VAL A 69 14.91 3.95 -5.01
CA VAL A 69 14.62 2.63 -5.57
C VAL A 69 13.14 2.55 -5.91
N VAL A 70 12.82 2.13 -7.13
CA VAL A 70 11.46 1.92 -7.59
C VAL A 70 11.18 0.42 -7.63
N VAL A 71 10.17 -0.02 -6.87
CA VAL A 71 9.72 -1.40 -6.83
C VAL A 71 8.41 -1.50 -7.61
N PRO A 72 8.40 -2.20 -8.76
CA PRO A 72 7.18 -2.39 -9.54
C PRO A 72 6.20 -3.31 -8.83
N ARG A 73 4.92 -3.13 -9.10
CA ARG A 73 3.85 -4.02 -8.65
C ARG A 73 3.89 -5.32 -9.45
N ASP A 74 3.82 -6.46 -8.78
CA ASP A 74 3.72 -7.76 -9.44
C ASP A 74 2.28 -8.06 -9.91
N ARG A 75 2.09 -9.22 -10.58
CA ARG A 75 0.79 -9.65 -11.11
C ARG A 75 -0.26 -9.92 -10.01
N HIS A 76 0.18 -10.16 -8.79
CA HIS A 76 -0.67 -10.40 -7.62
C HIS A 76 -0.97 -9.11 -6.84
N GLY A 77 -0.38 -8.00 -7.26
CA GLY A 77 -0.57 -6.71 -6.61
C GLY A 77 0.43 -6.39 -5.51
N HIS A 78 1.45 -7.24 -5.31
CA HIS A 78 2.47 -7.05 -4.29
C HIS A 78 3.70 -6.31 -4.84
N PHE A 79 4.49 -5.74 -3.93
CA PHE A 79 5.76 -5.10 -4.22
C PHE A 79 6.88 -6.01 -3.72
N GLN A 80 7.56 -6.67 -4.64
CA GLN A 80 8.66 -7.57 -4.32
C GLN A 80 9.99 -6.95 -4.74
N THR A 81 10.98 -7.05 -3.87
CA THR A 81 12.33 -6.54 -4.12
C THR A 81 13.38 -7.52 -3.59
N GLU A 82 14.58 -7.40 -4.11
CA GLU A 82 15.74 -8.12 -3.61
C GLU A 82 16.61 -7.17 -2.79
N GLY A 83 16.99 -7.60 -1.62
CA GLY A 83 17.90 -6.88 -0.74
C GLY A 83 19.15 -7.70 -0.44
N ARG A 84 20.10 -7.05 0.26
CA ARG A 84 21.29 -7.71 0.80
C ARG A 84 21.37 -7.51 2.31
N ILE A 85 21.65 -8.60 3.00
CA ILE A 85 21.96 -8.62 4.43
C ILE A 85 23.22 -9.46 4.61
N GLU A 86 24.24 -8.93 5.26
CA GLU A 86 25.53 -9.62 5.45
C GLU A 86 26.08 -10.21 4.13
N GLY A 87 25.94 -9.46 3.04
CA GLY A 87 26.38 -9.89 1.71
C GLY A 87 25.47 -10.90 1.00
N GLN A 88 24.51 -11.49 1.70
CA GLN A 88 23.57 -12.48 1.15
C GLN A 88 22.36 -11.81 0.51
N ARG A 89 21.95 -12.30 -0.66
CA ARG A 89 20.72 -11.85 -1.34
C ARG A 89 19.49 -12.47 -0.70
N ILE A 90 18.57 -11.64 -0.28
CA ILE A 90 17.31 -12.03 0.34
C ILE A 90 16.16 -11.35 -0.42
N LYS A 91 15.16 -12.14 -0.79
CA LYS A 91 13.93 -11.61 -1.39
C LYS A 91 12.98 -11.14 -0.30
N PHE A 92 12.39 -9.98 -0.52
CA PHE A 92 11.42 -9.37 0.38
C PHE A 92 10.15 -8.98 -0.35
N MET A 93 9.03 -9.09 0.32
CA MET A 93 7.81 -8.37 0.00
C MET A 93 7.74 -7.11 0.87
N VAL A 94 7.49 -5.96 0.27
CA VAL A 94 7.28 -4.70 1.02
C VAL A 94 5.93 -4.79 1.72
N ASP A 95 5.95 -4.68 3.04
CA ASP A 95 4.76 -4.81 3.88
C ASP A 95 4.68 -3.68 4.91
N THR A 96 3.84 -2.69 4.64
CA THR A 96 3.60 -1.56 5.56
C THR A 96 2.79 -1.94 6.79
N GLY A 97 2.17 -3.13 6.81
CA GLY A 97 1.48 -3.69 7.97
C GLY A 97 2.42 -4.40 8.95
N ALA A 98 3.63 -4.75 8.52
CA ALA A 98 4.62 -5.37 9.39
C ALA A 98 5.41 -4.30 10.15
N SER A 99 5.40 -4.35 11.50
CA SER A 99 6.13 -3.39 12.34
C SER A 99 7.65 -3.51 12.20
N VAL A 100 8.16 -4.70 11.93
CA VAL A 100 9.59 -4.98 11.78
C VAL A 100 9.85 -5.81 10.54
N VAL A 101 11.12 -5.89 10.13
CA VAL A 101 11.54 -6.86 9.11
C VAL A 101 11.27 -8.26 9.64
N ALA A 102 10.57 -9.09 8.87
CA ALA A 102 10.30 -10.47 9.23
C ALA A 102 10.99 -11.43 8.26
N MET A 103 11.69 -12.40 8.80
CA MET A 103 12.41 -13.41 8.02
C MET A 103 11.97 -14.80 8.47
N ASN A 104 11.87 -15.74 7.54
CA ASN A 104 11.71 -17.13 7.91
C ASN A 104 13.05 -17.76 8.35
N GLU A 105 13.01 -18.89 9.05
CA GLU A 105 14.21 -19.56 9.59
C GLU A 105 15.23 -19.88 8.50
N THR A 106 14.78 -20.35 7.32
CA THR A 106 15.64 -20.66 6.18
C THR A 106 16.41 -19.44 5.69
N SER A 107 15.74 -18.29 5.55
CA SER A 107 16.39 -17.03 5.13
C SER A 107 17.31 -16.49 6.20
N ALA A 108 16.91 -16.54 7.47
CA ALA A 108 17.73 -16.11 8.61
C ALA A 108 19.01 -16.94 8.71
N ALA A 109 18.91 -18.25 8.55
CA ALA A 109 20.08 -19.14 8.58
C ALA A 109 21.11 -18.82 7.47
N ARG A 110 20.69 -18.34 6.31
CA ARG A 110 21.58 -17.94 5.20
C ARG A 110 22.45 -16.74 5.55
N ILE A 111 21.96 -15.85 6.41
CA ILE A 111 22.71 -14.68 6.90
C ILE A 111 23.39 -14.93 8.25
N GLY A 112 23.46 -16.20 8.69
CA GLY A 112 24.12 -16.57 9.94
C GLY A 112 23.25 -16.42 11.20
N VAL A 113 21.99 -15.99 11.07
CA VAL A 113 21.06 -15.84 12.21
C VAL A 113 20.32 -17.16 12.44
N ARG A 114 20.59 -17.83 13.58
CA ARG A 114 20.04 -19.14 13.93
C ARG A 114 19.54 -19.12 15.39
N PRO A 115 18.35 -18.56 15.64
CA PRO A 115 17.82 -18.55 17.01
C PRO A 115 17.61 -19.96 17.54
N ALA A 116 17.97 -20.18 18.80
CA ALA A 116 17.67 -21.43 19.49
C ALA A 116 16.15 -21.54 19.74
N ARG A 117 15.63 -22.76 19.93
CA ARG A 117 14.19 -22.99 20.15
C ARG A 117 13.60 -22.15 21.29
N GLY A 118 14.36 -21.93 22.38
CA GLY A 118 13.94 -21.12 23.51
C GLY A 118 13.83 -19.61 23.23
N GLU A 119 14.44 -19.11 22.15
CA GLU A 119 14.40 -17.71 21.76
C GLU A 119 13.13 -17.34 21.00
N PHE A 120 12.36 -18.33 20.52
CA PHE A 120 11.02 -18.12 19.96
C PHE A 120 10.01 -17.87 21.08
N ASN A 121 10.15 -16.76 21.80
CA ASN A 121 9.37 -16.41 22.98
C ASN A 121 8.48 -15.17 22.79
N VAL A 122 8.55 -14.50 21.65
CA VAL A 122 7.74 -13.33 21.34
C VAL A 122 6.47 -13.76 20.61
N LYS A 123 5.31 -13.41 21.15
CA LYS A 123 4.02 -13.62 20.47
C LYS A 123 3.83 -12.55 19.40
N VAL A 124 3.56 -12.97 18.17
CA VAL A 124 3.26 -12.10 17.03
C VAL A 124 1.89 -12.48 16.47
N THR A 125 1.03 -11.49 16.30
CA THR A 125 -0.25 -11.67 15.61
C THR A 125 -0.03 -11.54 14.11
N THR A 126 -0.43 -12.54 13.36
CA THR A 126 -0.39 -12.56 11.90
C THR A 126 -1.80 -12.79 11.35
N ALA A 127 -1.97 -12.65 10.03
CA ALA A 127 -3.24 -12.99 9.38
C ALA A 127 -3.67 -14.45 9.63
N ASN A 128 -2.71 -15.35 9.88
CA ASN A 128 -2.95 -16.78 10.14
C ASN A 128 -3.03 -17.14 11.63
N GLY A 129 -3.11 -16.14 12.51
CA GLY A 129 -3.19 -16.34 13.95
C GLY A 129 -1.95 -15.89 14.72
N VAL A 130 -1.89 -16.26 15.99
CA VAL A 130 -0.77 -15.91 16.89
C VAL A 130 0.30 -16.98 16.81
N ILE A 131 1.52 -16.57 16.50
CA ILE A 131 2.69 -17.43 16.42
C ILE A 131 3.80 -16.94 17.35
N LYS A 132 4.79 -17.81 17.63
CA LYS A 132 5.99 -17.42 18.35
C LYS A 132 7.11 -17.08 17.37
N ALA A 133 7.79 -15.96 17.59
CA ALA A 133 8.92 -15.49 16.83
C ALA A 133 10.12 -15.24 17.75
N ALA A 134 11.31 -15.25 17.17
CA ALA A 134 12.55 -14.85 17.86
C ALA A 134 12.95 -13.44 17.41
N ARG A 135 13.28 -12.56 18.35
CA ARG A 135 13.81 -11.22 18.05
C ARG A 135 15.25 -11.33 17.58
N THR A 136 15.59 -10.51 16.60
CA THR A 136 16.97 -10.32 16.16
C THR A 136 17.18 -8.89 15.71
N ARG A 137 18.44 -8.50 15.49
CA ARG A 137 18.82 -7.22 14.90
C ARG A 137 19.76 -7.47 13.74
N LEU A 138 19.45 -6.87 12.60
CA LEU A 138 20.26 -6.94 11.41
C LEU A 138 21.21 -5.74 11.38
N ALA A 139 22.51 -5.98 11.26
CA ALA A 139 23.49 -4.92 11.28
C ALA A 139 23.27 -3.94 10.11
N MET A 140 22.91 -4.45 8.94
CA MET A 140 22.59 -3.62 7.79
C MET A 140 21.65 -4.35 6.82
N VAL A 141 20.64 -3.64 6.34
CA VAL A 141 19.77 -4.08 5.23
C VAL A 141 19.95 -3.10 4.07
N GLN A 142 20.25 -3.63 2.88
CA GLN A 142 20.44 -2.85 1.66
C GLN A 142 19.36 -3.23 0.63
N ILE A 143 18.71 -2.23 0.05
CA ILE A 143 17.77 -2.38 -1.07
C ILE A 143 18.25 -1.44 -2.18
N GLY A 144 18.84 -2.00 -3.24
CA GLY A 144 19.56 -1.19 -4.24
C GLY A 144 20.64 -0.34 -3.56
N ASP A 145 20.57 0.99 -3.73
CA ASP A 145 21.51 1.95 -3.15
C ASP A 145 21.08 2.46 -1.76
N LEU A 146 19.91 2.03 -1.27
CA LEU A 146 19.43 2.39 0.06
C LEU A 146 20.04 1.45 1.09
N ALA A 147 20.54 2.00 2.20
CA ALA A 147 21.14 1.20 3.26
C ALA A 147 20.69 1.69 4.64
N VAL A 148 20.07 0.82 5.42
CA VAL A 148 19.66 1.09 6.80
C VAL A 148 20.41 0.16 7.74
N ARG A 149 21.03 0.75 8.78
CA ARG A 149 21.77 0.02 9.82
C ARG A 149 20.89 -0.26 11.03
N ASP A 150 21.27 -1.26 11.81
CA ASP A 150 20.64 -1.60 13.10
C ASP A 150 19.13 -1.78 12.99
N VAL A 151 18.70 -2.63 12.03
CA VAL A 151 17.29 -2.86 11.73
C VAL A 151 16.74 -3.93 12.65
N ASP A 152 15.72 -3.60 13.43
CA ASP A 152 15.00 -4.58 14.23
C ASP A 152 14.27 -5.58 13.33
N ALA A 153 14.41 -6.86 13.65
CA ALA A 153 13.84 -7.94 12.86
C ALA A 153 13.31 -9.08 13.77
N MET A 154 12.51 -9.94 13.17
CA MET A 154 12.02 -11.16 13.78
C MET A 154 12.26 -12.35 12.86
N VAL A 155 12.64 -13.46 13.46
CA VAL A 155 12.68 -14.76 12.78
C VAL A 155 11.42 -15.54 13.14
N LEU A 156 10.71 -16.00 12.14
CA LEU A 156 9.50 -16.79 12.27
C LEU A 156 9.73 -18.21 11.73
N PRO A 157 9.04 -19.21 12.25
CA PRO A 157 9.06 -20.56 11.67
C PRO A 157 8.72 -20.55 10.18
N ASP A 158 9.39 -21.37 9.37
CA ASP A 158 9.16 -21.46 7.92
C ASP A 158 7.69 -21.76 7.58
N ALA A 159 7.02 -22.57 8.40
CA ALA A 159 5.60 -22.87 8.23
C ALA A 159 4.67 -21.67 8.44
N ALA A 160 5.15 -20.62 9.15
CA ALA A 160 4.37 -19.43 9.47
C ALA A 160 4.63 -18.25 8.54
N LEU A 161 5.76 -18.24 7.83
CA LEU A 161 6.16 -17.16 6.94
C LEU A 161 6.78 -17.71 5.65
N SER A 162 6.02 -17.70 4.57
CA SER A 162 6.46 -18.18 3.26
C SER A 162 7.36 -17.19 2.51
N GLN A 163 7.25 -15.90 2.81
CA GLN A 163 8.01 -14.80 2.18
C GLN A 163 8.52 -13.84 3.25
N ASN A 164 9.77 -13.39 3.12
CA ASN A 164 10.29 -12.38 4.05
C ASN A 164 9.61 -11.04 3.81
N LEU A 165 9.36 -10.28 4.87
CA LEU A 165 8.68 -9.00 4.84
C LEU A 165 9.66 -7.86 5.13
N LEU A 166 9.61 -6.82 4.29
CA LEU A 166 10.32 -5.57 4.52
C LEU A 166 9.37 -4.60 5.24
N GLY A 167 9.44 -4.60 6.57
CA GLY A 167 8.53 -3.87 7.43
C GLY A 167 8.99 -2.46 7.83
N LEU A 168 8.22 -1.84 8.72
CA LEU A 168 8.41 -0.44 9.13
C LEU A 168 9.73 -0.17 9.85
N SER A 169 10.38 -1.17 10.47
CA SER A 169 11.72 -0.98 11.05
C SER A 169 12.78 -0.60 10.00
N PHE A 170 12.55 -0.93 8.73
CA PHE A 170 13.34 -0.47 7.59
C PHE A 170 12.68 0.75 6.92
N LEU A 171 11.41 0.61 6.50
CA LEU A 171 10.70 1.63 5.72
C LEU A 171 10.60 2.97 6.44
N GLY A 172 10.35 2.96 7.74
CA GLY A 172 10.25 4.17 8.57
C GLY A 172 11.59 4.89 8.81
N ARG A 173 12.72 4.30 8.40
CA ARG A 173 14.06 4.92 8.44
C ARG A 173 14.44 5.61 7.13
N LEU A 174 13.60 5.45 6.10
CA LEU A 174 13.75 6.13 4.83
C LEU A 174 13.21 7.57 4.94
N LYS A 175 13.72 8.45 4.09
CA LYS A 175 13.19 9.80 3.94
C LYS A 175 11.75 9.77 3.46
N ARG A 176 11.45 8.84 2.53
CA ARG A 176 10.12 8.67 1.96
C ARG A 176 9.92 7.23 1.46
N PHE A 177 8.73 6.71 1.66
CA PHE A 177 8.23 5.56 0.90
C PHE A 177 6.79 5.86 0.52
N GLU A 178 6.45 5.68 -0.74
CA GLU A 178 5.11 5.97 -1.23
C GLU A 178 4.70 5.06 -2.37
N TYR A 179 3.40 4.88 -2.51
CA TYR A 179 2.80 4.25 -3.67
C TYR A 179 2.37 5.33 -4.66
N ALA A 180 2.95 5.34 -5.85
CA ALA A 180 2.63 6.29 -6.91
C ALA A 180 2.67 5.60 -8.28
N GLY A 181 1.64 5.81 -9.11
CA GLY A 181 1.59 5.31 -10.47
C GLY A 181 1.81 3.79 -10.63
N GLY A 182 1.27 2.96 -9.72
CA GLY A 182 1.42 1.51 -9.76
C GLY A 182 2.79 0.99 -9.29
N ARG A 183 3.60 1.83 -8.67
CA ARG A 183 4.94 1.51 -8.18
C ARG A 183 5.12 1.96 -6.73
N MET A 184 5.95 1.25 -5.99
CA MET A 184 6.42 1.70 -4.68
C MET A 184 7.75 2.43 -4.88
N VAL A 185 7.83 3.67 -4.44
CA VAL A 185 9.06 4.49 -4.48
C VAL A 185 9.63 4.58 -3.09
N LEU A 186 10.90 4.21 -2.93
CA LEU A 186 11.67 4.26 -1.69
C LEU A 186 12.78 5.28 -1.85
N GLU A 187 12.96 6.22 -0.89
CA GLU A 187 13.99 7.28 -0.96
C GLU A 187 14.72 7.44 0.37
N GLN A 188 16.03 7.71 0.28
CA GLN A 188 16.92 7.95 1.43
C GLN A 188 17.75 9.21 1.24
#